data_f0ad7a4dceeaafefb772799b060ec332
#
_entry.id   f0ad7a4dceeaafefb772799b060ec332
#
_cell.length_a   1.000
_cell.length_b   1.000
_cell.length_c   1.000
_cell.angle_alpha   90.00
_cell.angle_beta   90.00
_cell.angle_gamma   90.00
#
_symmetry.space_group_name_H-M   'P 1'
#
loop_
_entity.id
_entity.type
_entity.pdbx_description
1 polymer ?
#
loop_
_entity_poly.entity_id
_entity_poly.type
_entity_poly.pdbx_seq_one_letter_code
_entity_poly.pdbx_strand_id
1 'polypeptide(L)'
;MRIHATLVGAFFVSLIVPAVAWPAAASAPEPGLALPAGADMIRCPKPTRTVGSSGELRKALRSARPGAVIRLRPGTYRGRFVARTSGTPKKPIFLCGTGPAVLDGGGVGKGYGFHLDRASYWRLLGFTVRNSQKGVMADGTRGSVIQGLVVRDIGDEAVHLRAFSSGNTVQYNLIDNTGLRRAEFGEGVYLGSAKSNWGRYSGGRMDRSDRNVVRGNVIRSRAEAVDVKEGTRGGRIIGNHFEGSALVAATADSWVDVKGNGYLIEGNSGIDTPVDGFQTHELVDGWGTGNVFRKNTMNLRGASGVGINDTVGGNRITCDNKAVGGRLTKNGRCS
;
A
#
# COMPACT_ATOMS: atom_id res chain seq x y z
N MET A 1 -7.03 42.04 -73.36
CA MET A 1 -6.77 40.62 -73.31
C MET A 1 -7.10 40.18 -71.85
N ARG A 2 -8.29 39.64 -71.65
CA ARG A 2 -8.80 39.21 -70.33
C ARG A 2 -8.63 37.73 -70.18
N ILE A 3 -7.91 37.31 -69.13
CA ILE A 3 -7.69 35.89 -68.81
C ILE A 3 -8.67 35.55 -67.69
N HIS A 4 -9.58 34.60 -67.94
CA HIS A 4 -10.52 34.04 -66.96
C HIS A 4 -9.79 32.96 -66.16
N ALA A 5 -9.79 33.06 -64.86
CA ALA A 5 -9.34 32.02 -63.93
C ALA A 5 -10.56 31.25 -63.43
N THR A 6 -10.59 29.95 -63.70
CA THR A 6 -11.64 29.00 -63.27
C THR A 6 -11.25 28.47 -61.88
N LEU A 7 -12.05 28.74 -60.85
CA LEU A 7 -11.90 28.10 -59.54
C LEU A 7 -12.51 26.66 -59.57
N VAL A 8 -11.71 25.68 -59.25
CA VAL A 8 -12.15 24.30 -58.98
C VAL A 8 -12.33 24.17 -57.47
N GLY A 9 -13.55 24.06 -57.01
CA GLY A 9 -13.84 23.80 -55.59
C GLY A 9 -13.73 22.30 -55.28
N ALA A 10 -12.84 21.95 -54.37
CA ALA A 10 -12.73 20.61 -53.83
C ALA A 10 -13.68 20.47 -52.61
N PHE A 11 -14.68 19.60 -52.75
CA PHE A 11 -15.54 19.18 -51.62
C PHE A 11 -14.81 18.12 -50.78
N PHE A 12 -14.43 18.46 -49.55
CA PHE A 12 -14.01 17.47 -48.55
C PHE A 12 -15.27 16.90 -47.84
N VAL A 13 -15.57 15.64 -48.09
CA VAL A 13 -16.58 14.89 -47.31
C VAL A 13 -15.84 14.33 -46.07
N SER A 14 -16.12 14.92 -44.93
CA SER A 14 -15.62 14.39 -43.63
C SER A 14 -16.49 13.19 -43.23
N LEU A 15 -15.93 12.00 -43.32
CA LEU A 15 -16.51 10.78 -42.75
C LEU A 15 -16.36 10.82 -41.22
N ILE A 16 -17.44 11.08 -40.49
CA ILE A 16 -17.50 10.93 -39.02
C ILE A 16 -17.64 9.44 -38.73
N VAL A 17 -16.56 8.79 -38.29
CA VAL A 17 -16.58 7.43 -37.76
C VAL A 17 -17.01 7.50 -36.28
N PRO A 18 -18.12 6.88 -35.88
CA PRO A 18 -18.51 6.86 -34.48
C PRO A 18 -17.48 6.04 -33.68
N ALA A 19 -16.92 6.65 -32.65
CA ALA A 19 -16.05 5.95 -31.69
C ALA A 19 -16.89 4.93 -30.91
N VAL A 20 -16.69 3.66 -31.20
CA VAL A 20 -17.25 2.55 -30.42
C VAL A 20 -16.48 2.54 -29.10
N ALA A 21 -17.11 3.02 -28.02
CA ALA A 21 -16.61 2.89 -26.67
C ALA A 21 -16.65 1.40 -26.27
N TRP A 22 -15.50 0.76 -26.24
CA TRP A 22 -15.38 -0.57 -25.67
C TRP A 22 -15.56 -0.46 -24.14
N PRO A 23 -16.41 -1.30 -23.52
CA PRO A 23 -16.48 -1.36 -22.07
C PRO A 23 -15.11 -1.80 -21.56
N ALA A 24 -14.52 -1.04 -20.63
CA ALA A 24 -13.30 -1.43 -19.95
C ALA A 24 -13.55 -2.78 -19.25
N ALA A 25 -13.04 -3.84 -19.83
CA ALA A 25 -13.06 -5.16 -19.21
C ALA A 25 -12.35 -5.04 -17.88
N ALA A 26 -13.04 -5.35 -16.78
CA ALA A 26 -12.42 -5.51 -15.49
C ALA A 26 -11.40 -6.65 -15.64
N SER A 27 -10.11 -6.30 -15.69
CA SER A 27 -9.05 -7.29 -15.77
C SER A 27 -9.17 -8.22 -14.56
N ALA A 28 -9.37 -9.51 -14.83
CA ALA A 28 -9.20 -10.54 -13.82
C ALA A 28 -7.77 -10.44 -13.27
N PRO A 29 -7.55 -10.75 -11.99
CA PRO A 29 -6.19 -10.79 -11.45
C PRO A 29 -5.36 -11.77 -12.28
N GLU A 30 -4.15 -11.38 -12.64
CA GLU A 30 -3.22 -12.23 -13.37
C GLU A 30 -3.01 -13.55 -12.62
N PRO A 31 -2.86 -14.70 -13.30
CA PRO A 31 -2.62 -15.98 -12.66
C PRO A 31 -1.30 -15.92 -11.87
N GLY A 32 -1.39 -15.92 -10.54
CA GLY A 32 -0.23 -15.88 -9.64
C GLY A 32 -0.43 -15.05 -8.37
N LEU A 33 -1.27 -14.02 -8.38
CA LEU A 33 -1.52 -13.20 -7.20
C LEU A 33 -2.79 -13.68 -6.49
N ALA A 34 -2.63 -14.45 -5.41
CA ALA A 34 -3.72 -14.88 -4.54
C ALA A 34 -3.65 -14.20 -3.17
N LEU A 35 -4.80 -14.05 -2.52
CA LEU A 35 -4.83 -13.62 -1.14
C LEU A 35 -4.04 -14.62 -0.28
N PRO A 36 -3.03 -14.16 0.46
CA PRO A 36 -2.28 -15.05 1.34
C PRO A 36 -3.14 -15.53 2.50
N ALA A 37 -2.93 -16.77 2.92
CA ALA A 37 -3.55 -17.33 4.11
C ALA A 37 -2.54 -17.40 5.26
N GLY A 38 -3.02 -17.16 6.48
CA GLY A 38 -2.21 -17.27 7.69
C GLY A 38 -2.98 -17.97 8.79
N ALA A 39 -2.27 -18.79 9.57
CA ALA A 39 -2.86 -19.57 10.66
C ALA A 39 -3.46 -18.72 11.77
N ASP A 40 -3.00 -17.48 11.92
CA ASP A 40 -3.39 -16.53 12.98
C ASP A 40 -4.27 -15.38 12.46
N MET A 41 -5.01 -15.62 11.36
CA MET A 41 -5.97 -14.63 10.85
C MET A 41 -7.12 -14.40 11.83
N ILE A 42 -7.38 -13.12 12.12
CA ILE A 42 -8.54 -12.71 12.92
C ILE A 42 -9.80 -13.03 12.16
N ARG A 43 -10.73 -13.70 12.80
CA ARG A 43 -12.05 -13.99 12.25
C ARG A 43 -13.05 -12.88 12.63
N CYS A 44 -13.98 -12.60 11.72
CA CYS A 44 -15.06 -11.65 11.98
C CYS A 44 -16.06 -12.24 12.99
N PRO A 45 -16.34 -11.56 14.10
CA PRO A 45 -17.34 -12.02 15.07
C PRO A 45 -18.79 -11.93 14.52
N LYS A 46 -19.76 -12.41 15.29
CA LYS A 46 -21.18 -12.22 14.97
C LYS A 46 -21.50 -10.73 14.78
N PRO A 47 -22.12 -10.33 13.66
CA PRO A 47 -22.35 -8.92 13.39
C PRO A 47 -23.39 -8.32 14.35
N THR A 48 -23.10 -7.10 14.82
CA THR A 48 -24.07 -6.25 15.51
C THR A 48 -24.91 -5.46 14.51
N ARG A 49 -24.39 -5.28 13.31
CA ARG A 49 -25.07 -4.62 12.19
C ARG A 49 -24.58 -5.17 10.86
N THR A 50 -25.51 -5.39 9.93
CA THR A 50 -25.21 -5.70 8.53
C THR A 50 -25.67 -4.54 7.67
N VAL A 51 -24.85 -4.15 6.69
CA VAL A 51 -25.12 -3.04 5.78
C VAL A 51 -25.02 -3.50 4.32
N GLY A 52 -25.83 -2.94 3.44
CA GLY A 52 -25.91 -3.30 2.02
C GLY A 52 -25.81 -2.10 1.07
N SER A 53 -25.60 -0.89 1.60
CA SER A 53 -25.48 0.31 0.79
C SER A 53 -24.43 1.28 1.34
N SER A 54 -23.95 2.20 0.48
CA SER A 54 -23.03 3.27 0.89
C SER A 54 -23.60 4.18 1.99
N GLY A 55 -24.91 4.46 1.94
CA GLY A 55 -25.61 5.25 2.95
C GLY A 55 -25.66 4.56 4.31
N GLU A 56 -26.01 3.28 4.32
CA GLU A 56 -26.01 2.45 5.52
C GLU A 56 -24.61 2.32 6.13
N LEU A 57 -23.59 2.11 5.30
CA LEU A 57 -22.20 2.04 5.77
C LEU A 57 -21.77 3.37 6.43
N ARG A 58 -22.01 4.52 5.78
CA ARG A 58 -21.70 5.83 6.39
C ARG A 58 -22.45 6.03 7.71
N LYS A 59 -23.72 5.65 7.80
CA LYS A 59 -24.50 5.71 9.05
C LYS A 59 -23.91 4.80 10.12
N ALA A 60 -23.53 3.56 9.77
CA ALA A 60 -22.91 2.61 10.68
C ALA A 60 -21.56 3.11 11.22
N LEU A 61 -20.69 3.68 10.35
CA LEU A 61 -19.40 4.24 10.76
C LEU A 61 -19.56 5.43 11.72
N ARG A 62 -20.54 6.34 11.47
CA ARG A 62 -20.80 7.47 12.37
C ARG A 62 -21.35 7.05 13.74
N SER A 63 -22.11 5.96 13.80
CA SER A 63 -22.73 5.46 15.04
C SER A 63 -21.95 4.31 15.69
N ALA A 64 -20.77 3.98 15.17
CA ALA A 64 -19.94 2.91 15.71
C ALA A 64 -19.54 3.21 17.17
N ARG A 65 -19.50 2.16 18.00
CA ARG A 65 -19.08 2.21 19.39
C ARG A 65 -18.11 1.05 19.66
N PRO A 66 -17.30 1.11 20.73
CA PRO A 66 -16.44 0.00 21.10
C PRO A 66 -17.20 -1.33 21.15
N GLY A 67 -16.68 -2.35 20.44
CA GLY A 67 -17.30 -3.67 20.30
C GLY A 67 -18.29 -3.81 19.13
N ALA A 68 -18.56 -2.75 18.37
CA ALA A 68 -19.42 -2.85 17.18
C ALA A 68 -18.78 -3.77 16.12
N VAL A 69 -19.60 -4.61 15.48
CA VAL A 69 -19.22 -5.48 14.37
C VAL A 69 -20.11 -5.15 13.18
N ILE A 70 -19.56 -4.41 12.23
CA ILE A 70 -20.23 -3.98 10.99
C ILE A 70 -19.89 -4.99 9.89
N ARG A 71 -20.90 -5.66 9.34
CA ARG A 71 -20.74 -6.60 8.23
C ARG A 71 -21.21 -5.95 6.93
N LEU A 72 -20.35 -5.98 5.93
CA LEU A 72 -20.68 -5.60 4.56
C LEU A 72 -21.34 -6.79 3.84
N ARG A 73 -22.52 -6.60 3.25
CA ARG A 73 -23.05 -7.56 2.27
C ARG A 73 -22.24 -7.51 0.99
N PRO A 74 -22.24 -8.56 0.15
CA PRO A 74 -21.70 -8.49 -1.19
C PRO A 74 -22.27 -7.30 -1.97
N GLY A 75 -21.42 -6.62 -2.73
CA GLY A 75 -21.82 -5.46 -3.54
C GLY A 75 -20.81 -4.31 -3.51
N THR A 76 -21.08 -3.27 -4.28
CA THR A 76 -20.21 -2.11 -4.41
C THR A 76 -20.74 -0.92 -3.60
N TYR A 77 -19.91 -0.45 -2.70
CA TYR A 77 -20.13 0.74 -1.87
C TYR A 77 -19.35 1.91 -2.47
N ARG A 78 -20.05 2.85 -3.12
CA ARG A 78 -19.43 3.98 -3.81
C ARG A 78 -19.22 5.17 -2.88
N GLY A 79 -18.03 5.76 -2.94
CA GLY A 79 -17.63 6.97 -2.25
C GLY A 79 -16.54 6.76 -1.20
N ARG A 80 -16.31 7.75 -0.35
CA ARG A 80 -15.28 7.77 0.67
C ARG A 80 -15.88 7.42 2.03
N PHE A 81 -15.19 6.61 2.81
CA PHE A 81 -15.66 6.12 4.10
C PHE A 81 -14.67 6.50 5.20
N VAL A 82 -15.18 7.11 6.26
CA VAL A 82 -14.35 7.64 7.36
C VAL A 82 -14.87 7.10 8.68
N ALA A 83 -13.97 6.51 9.45
CA ALA A 83 -14.18 6.14 10.85
C ALA A 83 -13.49 7.16 11.76
N ARG A 84 -14.23 7.69 12.76
CA ARG A 84 -13.70 8.67 13.74
C ARG A 84 -13.82 8.21 15.18
N THR A 85 -14.55 7.12 15.42
CA THR A 85 -14.71 6.54 16.76
C THR A 85 -13.67 5.45 16.97
N SER A 86 -13.01 5.45 18.10
CA SER A 86 -12.08 4.39 18.49
C SER A 86 -12.80 3.24 19.18
N GLY A 87 -12.33 2.02 18.94
CA GLY A 87 -12.57 0.89 19.82
C GLY A 87 -11.67 0.96 21.06
N THR A 88 -11.57 -0.15 21.77
CA THR A 88 -10.60 -0.35 22.85
C THR A 88 -9.85 -1.67 22.62
N PRO A 89 -8.73 -1.94 23.31
CA PRO A 89 -8.06 -3.23 23.20
C PRO A 89 -8.97 -4.43 23.49
N LYS A 90 -9.87 -4.30 24.48
CA LYS A 90 -10.83 -5.35 24.88
C LYS A 90 -12.11 -5.35 24.03
N LYS A 91 -12.48 -4.21 23.42
CA LYS A 91 -13.68 -4.04 22.59
C LYS A 91 -13.33 -3.34 21.27
N PRO A 92 -12.56 -3.98 20.37
CA PRO A 92 -12.25 -3.40 19.06
C PRO A 92 -13.52 -3.25 18.22
N ILE A 93 -13.48 -2.36 17.23
CA ILE A 93 -14.55 -2.19 16.25
C ILE A 93 -14.17 -2.96 14.98
N PHE A 94 -15.11 -3.69 14.42
CA PHE A 94 -14.91 -4.50 13.23
C PHE A 94 -15.65 -3.93 12.02
N LEU A 95 -14.98 -3.90 10.87
CA LEU A 95 -15.59 -3.81 9.55
C LEU A 95 -15.20 -5.05 8.77
N CYS A 96 -16.16 -5.90 8.47
CA CYS A 96 -15.93 -7.19 7.83
C CYS A 96 -16.65 -7.27 6.48
N GLY A 97 -15.93 -7.66 5.44
CA GLY A 97 -16.53 -8.12 4.19
C GLY A 97 -16.98 -9.58 4.28
N THR A 98 -18.01 -9.91 3.54
CA THR A 98 -18.41 -11.30 3.27
C THR A 98 -18.62 -11.43 1.77
N GLY A 99 -17.84 -12.31 1.12
CA GLY A 99 -17.85 -12.41 -0.33
C GLY A 99 -17.35 -11.11 -1.00
N PRO A 100 -17.76 -10.79 -2.23
CA PRO A 100 -17.24 -9.67 -3.00
C PRO A 100 -17.82 -8.31 -2.54
N ALA A 101 -17.46 -7.84 -1.36
CA ALA A 101 -17.74 -6.49 -0.89
C ALA A 101 -16.64 -5.53 -1.34
N VAL A 102 -17.01 -4.46 -2.04
CA VAL A 102 -16.07 -3.51 -2.66
C VAL A 102 -16.35 -2.09 -2.20
N LEU A 103 -15.36 -1.43 -1.61
CA LEU A 103 -15.36 0.02 -1.38
C LEU A 103 -14.71 0.69 -2.61
N ASP A 104 -15.49 1.42 -3.40
CA ASP A 104 -15.05 2.09 -4.63
C ASP A 104 -15.02 3.60 -4.40
N GLY A 105 -13.82 4.20 -4.41
CA GLY A 105 -13.61 5.61 -4.11
C GLY A 105 -14.11 6.58 -5.18
N GLY A 106 -14.41 6.09 -6.40
CA GLY A 106 -14.99 6.85 -7.50
C GLY A 106 -13.97 7.60 -8.35
N GLY A 107 -12.67 7.30 -8.24
CA GLY A 107 -11.61 7.82 -9.10
C GLY A 107 -10.26 7.91 -8.41
N VAL A 108 -9.19 7.58 -9.12
CA VAL A 108 -7.80 7.55 -8.63
C VAL A 108 -7.25 8.90 -8.15
N GLY A 109 -7.91 10.00 -8.43
CA GLY A 109 -7.60 11.33 -7.90
C GLY A 109 -8.48 11.77 -6.72
N LYS A 110 -9.36 10.89 -6.20
CA LYS A 110 -10.43 11.27 -5.26
C LYS A 110 -10.21 10.72 -3.85
N GLY A 111 -9.36 11.36 -3.07
CA GLY A 111 -9.22 11.15 -1.62
C GLY A 111 -8.95 9.70 -1.22
N TYR A 112 -9.48 9.27 -0.07
CA TYR A 112 -9.18 7.96 0.53
C TYR A 112 -10.37 7.01 0.41
N GLY A 113 -10.15 5.76 0.00
CA GLY A 113 -11.19 4.73 -0.07
C GLY A 113 -11.77 4.43 1.31
N PHE A 114 -10.88 4.21 2.29
CA PHE A 114 -11.23 4.12 3.70
C PHE A 114 -10.26 4.93 4.56
N HIS A 115 -10.77 5.71 5.51
CA HIS A 115 -9.97 6.54 6.39
C HIS A 115 -10.24 6.25 7.87
N LEU A 116 -9.21 5.84 8.60
CA LEU A 116 -9.16 5.85 10.05
C LEU A 116 -8.65 7.22 10.51
N ASP A 117 -9.55 8.16 10.75
CA ASP A 117 -9.24 9.52 11.19
C ASP A 117 -9.19 9.58 12.72
N ARG A 118 -8.00 9.43 13.29
CA ARG A 118 -7.74 9.33 14.73
C ARG A 118 -8.56 8.23 15.41
N ALA A 119 -8.91 7.20 14.64
CA ALA A 119 -9.74 6.08 15.06
C ALA A 119 -8.89 4.83 15.30
N SER A 120 -8.75 4.43 16.56
CA SER A 120 -7.90 3.34 17.01
C SER A 120 -8.66 2.04 17.25
N TYR A 121 -7.95 0.91 17.30
CA TYR A 121 -8.46 -0.43 17.59
C TYR A 121 -9.57 -0.90 16.64
N TRP A 122 -9.39 -0.64 15.36
CA TRP A 122 -10.22 -1.18 14.29
C TRP A 122 -9.68 -2.51 13.76
N ARG A 123 -10.58 -3.32 13.24
CA ARG A 123 -10.29 -4.56 12.51
C ARG A 123 -10.98 -4.45 11.16
N LEU A 124 -10.20 -4.15 10.12
CA LEU A 124 -10.69 -4.11 8.74
C LEU A 124 -10.39 -5.46 8.10
N LEU A 125 -11.42 -6.25 7.80
CA LEU A 125 -11.27 -7.66 7.45
C LEU A 125 -12.00 -8.02 6.15
N GLY A 126 -11.28 -8.56 5.16
CA GLY A 126 -11.83 -9.35 4.06
C GLY A 126 -12.75 -8.61 3.08
N PHE A 127 -12.37 -7.42 2.60
CA PHE A 127 -13.10 -6.69 1.55
C PHE A 127 -12.12 -6.03 0.57
N THR A 128 -12.63 -5.56 -0.56
CA THR A 128 -11.83 -4.84 -1.55
C THR A 128 -11.93 -3.33 -1.34
N VAL A 129 -10.80 -2.62 -1.49
CA VAL A 129 -10.73 -1.16 -1.63
C VAL A 129 -10.11 -0.83 -2.97
N ARG A 130 -10.78 -0.01 -3.79
CA ARG A 130 -10.28 0.34 -5.11
C ARG A 130 -10.66 1.75 -5.55
N ASN A 131 -10.04 2.19 -6.66
CA ASN A 131 -10.44 3.37 -7.42
C ASN A 131 -10.55 4.61 -6.52
N SER A 132 -9.50 4.89 -5.75
CA SER A 132 -9.34 6.06 -4.89
C SER A 132 -7.92 6.59 -5.02
N GLN A 133 -7.66 7.82 -4.57
CA GLN A 133 -6.30 8.37 -4.58
C GLN A 133 -5.40 7.55 -3.64
N LYS A 134 -5.84 7.28 -2.41
CA LYS A 134 -5.18 6.35 -1.48
C LYS A 134 -6.19 5.29 -1.04
N GLY A 135 -5.72 4.06 -0.86
CA GLY A 135 -6.60 2.96 -0.48
C GLY A 135 -7.09 3.08 0.95
N VAL A 136 -6.30 2.66 1.92
CA VAL A 136 -6.57 2.78 3.36
C VAL A 136 -5.61 3.80 3.97
N MET A 137 -6.17 4.89 4.48
CA MET A 137 -5.42 5.91 5.21
C MET A 137 -5.67 5.77 6.72
N ALA A 138 -4.60 5.83 7.51
CA ALA A 138 -4.67 5.86 8.97
C ALA A 138 -3.89 7.06 9.51
N ASP A 139 -4.59 8.04 10.04
CA ASP A 139 -4.03 9.20 10.72
C ASP A 139 -4.22 9.08 12.23
N GLY A 140 -3.13 9.09 13.01
CA GLY A 140 -3.18 9.04 14.47
C GLY A 140 -3.85 7.79 15.06
N THR A 141 -3.69 6.66 14.40
CA THR A 141 -4.36 5.39 14.70
C THR A 141 -3.46 4.45 15.49
N ARG A 142 -4.02 3.75 16.48
CA ARG A 142 -3.24 2.78 17.28
C ARG A 142 -3.94 1.42 17.36
N GLY A 143 -3.15 0.34 17.38
CA GLY A 143 -3.61 -1.01 17.64
C GLY A 143 -4.67 -1.54 16.68
N SER A 144 -4.73 -1.01 15.46
CA SER A 144 -5.66 -1.45 14.42
C SER A 144 -5.05 -2.54 13.56
N VAL A 145 -5.89 -3.36 12.94
CA VAL A 145 -5.48 -4.43 12.01
C VAL A 145 -6.19 -4.25 10.67
N ILE A 146 -5.42 -4.28 9.60
CA ILE A 146 -5.87 -4.28 8.20
C ILE A 146 -5.50 -5.65 7.64
N GLN A 147 -6.48 -6.52 7.42
CA GLN A 147 -6.24 -7.94 7.13
C GLN A 147 -7.11 -8.49 6.02
N GLY A 148 -6.49 -9.27 5.13
CA GLY A 148 -7.20 -10.00 4.07
C GLY A 148 -7.94 -9.09 3.10
N LEU A 149 -7.51 -7.85 2.96
CA LEU A 149 -8.05 -6.92 1.98
C LEU A 149 -7.42 -7.17 0.60
N VAL A 150 -8.18 -6.89 -0.44
CA VAL A 150 -7.66 -6.62 -1.77
C VAL A 150 -7.63 -5.11 -1.95
N VAL A 151 -6.45 -4.49 -1.97
CA VAL A 151 -6.30 -3.04 -2.22
C VAL A 151 -5.69 -2.86 -3.59
N ARG A 152 -6.46 -2.36 -4.57
CA ARG A 152 -6.02 -2.31 -5.95
C ARG A 152 -6.56 -1.12 -6.73
N ASP A 153 -5.96 -0.84 -7.86
CA ASP A 153 -6.35 0.27 -8.74
C ASP A 153 -6.35 1.60 -7.99
N ILE A 154 -5.22 1.90 -7.33
CA ILE A 154 -5.04 3.05 -6.43
C ILE A 154 -4.18 4.12 -7.10
N GLY A 155 -4.56 5.38 -6.92
CA GLY A 155 -3.87 6.52 -7.52
C GLY A 155 -2.46 6.76 -6.99
N ASP A 156 -2.32 6.68 -5.68
CA ASP A 156 -1.06 6.83 -4.95
C ASP A 156 -0.82 5.59 -4.07
N GLU A 157 -0.52 5.72 -2.76
CA GLU A 157 -0.23 4.61 -1.85
C GLU A 157 -1.49 3.76 -1.52
N ALA A 158 -1.30 2.44 -1.45
CA ALA A 158 -2.41 1.54 -1.11
C ALA A 158 -2.78 1.60 0.38
N VAL A 159 -1.80 1.54 1.28
CA VAL A 159 -2.01 1.64 2.74
C VAL A 159 -1.00 2.64 3.31
N HIS A 160 -1.47 3.68 3.98
CA HIS A 160 -0.61 4.70 4.57
C HIS A 160 -0.91 4.88 6.06
N LEU A 161 0.07 4.66 6.93
CA LEU A 161 0.01 4.84 8.38
C LEU A 161 0.89 6.03 8.78
N ARG A 162 0.29 7.17 9.17
CA ARG A 162 1.04 8.39 9.48
C ARG A 162 0.46 9.15 10.69
N ALA A 163 1.02 10.31 10.97
CA ALA A 163 0.57 11.22 12.05
C ALA A 163 0.50 10.49 13.41
N PHE A 164 1.61 9.82 13.79
CA PHE A 164 1.76 9.02 15.02
C PHE A 164 0.94 7.72 15.06
N SER A 165 0.59 7.18 13.91
CA SER A 165 -0.08 5.87 13.80
C SER A 165 0.85 4.75 14.21
N SER A 166 0.66 4.18 15.41
CA SER A 166 1.62 3.28 16.03
C SER A 166 1.01 1.95 16.46
N GLY A 167 1.81 0.86 16.40
CA GLY A 167 1.40 -0.47 16.85
C GLY A 167 0.25 -1.06 16.05
N ASN A 168 0.09 -0.67 14.78
CA ASN A 168 -0.90 -1.24 13.87
C ASN A 168 -0.29 -2.42 13.11
N THR A 169 -1.16 -3.25 12.55
CA THR A 169 -0.75 -4.41 11.74
C THR A 169 -1.44 -4.37 10.38
N VAL A 170 -0.64 -4.46 9.31
CA VAL A 170 -1.09 -4.65 7.92
C VAL A 170 -0.69 -6.06 7.52
N GLN A 171 -1.68 -6.98 7.39
CA GLN A 171 -1.34 -8.39 7.24
C GLN A 171 -2.23 -9.14 6.26
N TYR A 172 -1.61 -10.09 5.54
CA TYR A 172 -2.30 -11.02 4.64
C TYR A 172 -3.20 -10.31 3.62
N ASN A 173 -2.77 -9.14 3.14
CA ASN A 173 -3.47 -8.39 2.12
C ASN A 173 -2.86 -8.69 0.75
N LEU A 174 -3.67 -8.57 -0.29
CA LEU A 174 -3.21 -8.47 -1.67
C LEU A 174 -3.25 -7.00 -2.07
N ILE A 175 -2.09 -6.43 -2.35
CA ILE A 175 -1.93 -5.05 -2.81
C ILE A 175 -1.43 -5.09 -4.27
N ASP A 176 -2.17 -4.44 -5.17
CA ASP A 176 -1.88 -4.51 -6.59
C ASP A 176 -2.23 -3.21 -7.31
N ASN A 177 -1.49 -2.90 -8.38
CA ASN A 177 -1.78 -1.80 -9.30
C ASN A 177 -1.97 -0.45 -8.59
N THR A 178 -0.94 0.01 -7.89
CA THR A 178 -0.85 1.31 -7.21
C THR A 178 -0.17 2.37 -8.09
N GLY A 179 -0.14 3.64 -7.68
CA GLY A 179 0.57 4.71 -8.39
C GLY A 179 -0.06 5.08 -9.74
N LEU A 180 -1.35 4.85 -9.94
CA LEU A 180 -2.03 5.13 -11.22
C LEU A 180 -2.16 6.63 -11.51
N ARG A 181 -2.10 7.48 -10.50
CA ARG A 181 -2.08 8.93 -10.64
C ARG A 181 -0.65 9.45 -10.76
N ARG A 182 0.24 8.92 -9.92
CA ARG A 182 1.66 9.24 -9.89
C ARG A 182 2.44 8.00 -9.44
N ALA A 183 3.29 7.48 -10.32
CA ALA A 183 4.05 6.27 -10.04
C ALA A 183 4.97 6.44 -8.82
N GLU A 184 5.57 7.61 -8.64
CA GLU A 184 6.46 7.95 -7.52
C GLU A 184 5.80 7.99 -6.14
N PHE A 185 4.47 7.92 -6.08
CA PHE A 185 3.68 7.82 -4.85
C PHE A 185 2.88 6.52 -4.80
N GLY A 186 3.30 5.54 -5.59
CA GLY A 186 2.60 4.27 -5.75
C GLY A 186 3.05 3.19 -4.78
N GLU A 187 3.43 3.54 -3.56
CA GLU A 187 3.87 2.59 -2.55
C GLU A 187 2.75 1.63 -2.14
N GLY A 188 3.14 0.39 -1.86
CA GLY A 188 2.21 -0.61 -1.32
C GLY A 188 1.80 -0.26 0.11
N VAL A 189 2.76 -0.17 1.01
CA VAL A 189 2.57 0.23 2.42
C VAL A 189 3.57 1.33 2.79
N TYR A 190 3.06 2.47 3.22
CA TYR A 190 3.86 3.63 3.60
C TYR A 190 3.76 3.86 5.11
N LEU A 191 4.88 3.84 5.82
CA LEU A 191 4.94 3.97 7.27
C LEU A 191 5.58 5.29 7.67
N GLY A 192 4.81 6.15 8.35
CA GLY A 192 5.22 7.49 8.75
C GLY A 192 4.93 8.55 7.69
N SER A 193 5.64 9.66 7.79
CA SER A 193 5.62 10.79 6.86
C SER A 193 7.05 11.24 6.60
N ALA A 194 7.37 11.58 5.36
CA ALA A 194 8.63 12.22 5.03
C ALA A 194 8.84 13.51 5.84
N LYS A 195 10.09 13.84 6.17
CA LYS A 195 10.49 15.05 6.91
C LYS A 195 9.87 16.33 6.34
N SER A 196 9.79 16.43 5.02
CA SER A 196 9.18 17.54 4.30
C SER A 196 7.68 17.74 4.62
N ASN A 197 7.02 16.72 5.11
CA ASN A 197 5.59 16.70 5.45
C ASN A 197 5.30 16.79 6.96
N TRP A 198 6.30 16.84 7.82
CA TRP A 198 6.07 16.91 9.26
C TRP A 198 5.31 18.16 9.70
N GLY A 199 5.56 19.30 9.05
CA GLY A 199 4.78 20.52 9.28
C GLY A 199 3.28 20.31 9.08
N ARG A 200 2.93 19.54 8.07
CA ARG A 200 1.53 19.28 7.67
C ARG A 200 0.83 18.23 8.52
N TYR A 201 1.53 17.12 8.86
CA TYR A 201 0.88 15.93 9.44
C TYR A 201 1.21 15.67 10.91
N SER A 202 2.34 16.19 11.40
CA SER A 202 2.78 15.96 12.78
C SER A 202 3.10 17.24 13.56
N GLY A 203 2.65 18.40 13.05
CA GLY A 203 2.85 19.69 13.71
C GLY A 203 4.32 20.08 13.84
N GLY A 204 5.12 19.81 12.81
CA GLY A 204 6.57 20.06 12.76
C GLY A 204 7.42 19.07 13.56
N ARG A 205 6.79 18.14 14.28
CA ARG A 205 7.50 17.09 15.02
C ARG A 205 7.77 15.89 14.12
N MET A 206 8.83 15.17 14.42
CA MET A 206 9.13 13.88 13.82
C MET A 206 7.94 12.92 13.95
N ASP A 207 7.51 12.36 12.82
CA ASP A 207 6.35 11.45 12.80
C ASP A 207 6.73 10.08 13.40
N ARG A 208 6.38 9.90 14.67
CA ARG A 208 6.65 8.69 15.45
C ARG A 208 5.55 7.63 15.22
N SER A 209 5.30 7.29 13.95
CA SER A 209 4.44 6.16 13.58
C SER A 209 5.17 4.83 13.82
N ASP A 210 5.41 4.53 15.10
CA ASP A 210 6.31 3.48 15.59
C ASP A 210 5.65 2.10 15.70
N ARG A 211 6.48 1.04 15.71
CA ARG A 211 6.11 -0.36 16.02
C ARG A 211 4.96 -0.91 15.17
N ASN A 212 4.81 -0.44 13.96
CA ASN A 212 3.88 -1.01 13.00
C ASN A 212 4.43 -2.33 12.43
N VAL A 213 3.53 -3.24 12.10
CA VAL A 213 3.87 -4.56 11.56
C VAL A 213 3.26 -4.70 10.17
N VAL A 214 4.09 -5.05 9.19
CA VAL A 214 3.68 -5.41 7.83
C VAL A 214 4.05 -6.87 7.63
N ARG A 215 3.05 -7.76 7.54
CA ARG A 215 3.37 -9.21 7.47
C ARG A 215 2.49 -10.02 6.53
N GLY A 216 3.08 -10.98 5.86
CA GLY A 216 2.38 -11.96 5.05
C GLY A 216 1.56 -11.34 3.92
N ASN A 217 1.89 -10.13 3.47
CA ASN A 217 1.20 -9.50 2.34
C ASN A 217 1.84 -9.94 1.02
N VAL A 218 1.05 -9.93 -0.05
CA VAL A 218 1.53 -10.00 -1.43
C VAL A 218 1.37 -8.61 -2.03
N ILE A 219 2.49 -8.03 -2.51
CA ILE A 219 2.51 -6.63 -2.94
C ILE A 219 3.16 -6.52 -4.32
N ARG A 220 2.39 -5.94 -5.27
CA ARG A 220 2.85 -5.48 -6.59
C ARG A 220 2.50 -4.00 -6.74
N SER A 221 3.47 -3.13 -6.63
CA SER A 221 3.33 -1.67 -6.58
C SER A 221 4.25 -0.99 -7.59
N ARG A 222 3.94 0.26 -7.97
CA ARG A 222 4.77 1.04 -8.90
C ARG A 222 5.93 1.77 -8.25
N ALA A 223 5.82 2.07 -6.96
CA ALA A 223 6.92 2.47 -6.09
C ALA A 223 7.22 1.34 -5.10
N GLU A 224 8.00 1.60 -4.06
CA GLU A 224 8.40 0.59 -3.08
C GLU A 224 7.20 -0.20 -2.53
N ALA A 225 7.35 -1.51 -2.43
CA ALA A 225 6.30 -2.33 -1.81
C ALA A 225 6.09 -1.94 -0.34
N VAL A 226 7.16 -1.56 0.37
CA VAL A 226 7.10 -0.97 1.70
C VAL A 226 8.10 0.17 1.82
N ASP A 227 7.62 1.39 2.07
CA ASP A 227 8.45 2.55 2.36
C ASP A 227 8.34 2.92 3.85
N VAL A 228 9.47 2.86 4.54
CA VAL A 228 9.61 3.18 5.97
C VAL A 228 10.26 4.53 6.11
N LYS A 229 9.50 5.53 6.54
CA LYS A 229 10.02 6.89 6.64
C LYS A 229 10.83 7.13 7.92
N GLU A 230 11.73 8.08 7.80
CA GLU A 230 12.50 8.66 8.89
C GLU A 230 11.57 9.15 10.01
N GLY A 231 12.02 9.00 11.25
CA GLY A 231 11.21 9.28 12.43
C GLY A 231 10.47 8.07 13.00
N THR A 232 10.26 7.00 12.21
CA THR A 232 9.60 5.77 12.67
C THR A 232 10.62 4.76 13.21
N ARG A 233 10.26 3.96 14.20
CA ARG A 233 11.16 2.95 14.76
C ARG A 233 10.47 1.68 15.28
N GLY A 234 11.27 0.61 15.39
CA GLY A 234 10.92 -0.63 16.06
C GLY A 234 9.77 -1.40 15.40
N GLY A 235 9.52 -1.15 14.10
CA GLY A 235 8.54 -1.90 13.33
C GLY A 235 9.08 -3.24 12.82
N ARG A 236 8.21 -4.00 12.15
CA ARG A 236 8.54 -5.33 11.64
C ARG A 236 7.95 -5.53 10.24
N ILE A 237 8.78 -6.01 9.31
CA ILE A 237 8.38 -6.37 7.94
C ILE A 237 8.69 -7.86 7.80
N ILE A 238 7.65 -8.72 7.83
CA ILE A 238 7.84 -10.15 8.05
C ILE A 238 7.04 -10.99 7.07
N GLY A 239 7.73 -11.94 6.39
CA GLY A 239 7.07 -12.97 5.58
C GLY A 239 6.22 -12.42 4.44
N ASN A 240 6.52 -11.22 3.93
CA ASN A 240 5.82 -10.66 2.77
C ASN A 240 6.42 -11.22 1.48
N HIS A 241 5.62 -11.18 0.42
CA HIS A 241 6.06 -11.48 -0.95
C HIS A 241 5.97 -10.20 -1.80
N PHE A 242 7.09 -9.84 -2.43
CA PHE A 242 7.22 -8.64 -3.26
C PHE A 242 7.36 -9.02 -4.74
N GLU A 243 6.43 -8.52 -5.56
CA GLU A 243 6.43 -8.63 -7.02
C GLU A 243 6.91 -7.33 -7.64
N GLY A 244 8.17 -7.27 -8.05
CA GLY A 244 8.79 -6.05 -8.55
C GLY A 244 8.54 -5.74 -10.03
N SER A 245 7.82 -6.61 -10.76
CA SER A 245 7.57 -6.44 -12.20
C SER A 245 6.82 -5.14 -12.56
N ALA A 246 6.11 -4.55 -11.61
CA ALA A 246 5.41 -3.28 -11.78
C ALA A 246 6.20 -2.05 -11.31
N LEU A 247 7.34 -2.23 -10.63
CA LEU A 247 8.18 -1.13 -10.15
C LEU A 247 8.66 -0.26 -11.32
N VAL A 248 8.53 1.04 -11.17
CA VAL A 248 9.02 2.02 -12.14
C VAL A 248 10.43 2.46 -11.74
N ALA A 249 11.44 1.95 -12.43
CA ALA A 249 12.85 2.14 -12.10
C ALA A 249 13.30 3.62 -11.96
N ALA A 250 12.59 4.55 -12.58
CA ALA A 250 12.87 5.98 -12.42
C ALA A 250 12.42 6.56 -11.07
N THR A 251 11.60 5.84 -10.30
CA THR A 251 10.98 6.33 -9.05
C THR A 251 11.14 5.37 -7.88
N ALA A 252 11.46 4.10 -8.15
CA ALA A 252 11.68 3.09 -7.13
C ALA A 252 12.84 2.19 -7.54
N ASP A 253 13.80 2.01 -6.67
CA ASP A 253 15.03 1.24 -6.91
C ASP A 253 15.12 -0.04 -6.05
N SER A 254 14.13 -0.29 -5.21
CA SER A 254 14.04 -1.46 -4.33
C SER A 254 12.60 -1.84 -4.00
N TRP A 255 12.39 -3.08 -3.50
CA TRP A 255 11.08 -3.45 -2.94
C TRP A 255 10.80 -2.74 -1.60
N VAL A 256 11.84 -2.53 -0.80
CA VAL A 256 11.70 -1.96 0.54
C VAL A 256 12.80 -0.95 0.79
N ASP A 257 12.40 0.27 1.10
CA ASP A 257 13.28 1.35 1.49
C ASP A 257 13.10 1.68 2.99
N VAL A 258 14.18 1.60 3.78
CA VAL A 258 14.15 1.75 5.23
C VAL A 258 14.94 2.99 5.65
N LYS A 259 14.22 4.05 5.99
CA LYS A 259 14.75 5.29 6.56
C LYS A 259 14.49 5.37 8.07
N GLY A 260 13.79 4.38 8.63
CA GLY A 260 13.49 4.24 10.06
C GLY A 260 14.59 3.48 10.82
N ASN A 261 14.49 3.46 12.16
CA ASN A 261 15.47 2.81 13.03
C ASN A 261 14.93 1.56 13.72
N GLY A 262 15.82 0.57 13.91
CA GLY A 262 15.53 -0.62 14.72
C GLY A 262 14.42 -1.50 14.18
N TYR A 263 14.26 -1.59 12.87
CA TYR A 263 13.30 -2.49 12.22
C TYR A 263 13.84 -3.92 12.15
N LEU A 264 12.92 -4.89 12.24
CA LEU A 264 13.18 -6.28 11.90
C LEU A 264 12.58 -6.58 10.54
N ILE A 265 13.43 -6.92 9.57
CA ILE A 265 13.07 -7.32 8.21
C ILE A 265 13.40 -8.81 8.06
N GLU A 266 12.36 -9.68 8.17
CA GLU A 266 12.58 -11.12 8.33
C GLU A 266 11.69 -11.97 7.44
N GLY A 267 12.30 -12.98 6.80
CA GLY A 267 11.57 -14.04 6.09
C GLY A 267 10.77 -13.56 4.90
N ASN A 268 11.07 -12.37 4.36
CA ASN A 268 10.42 -11.88 3.17
C ASN A 268 11.00 -12.55 1.92
N SER A 269 10.19 -12.63 0.87
CA SER A 269 10.62 -13.05 -0.46
C SER A 269 10.32 -11.95 -1.48
N GLY A 270 11.17 -11.80 -2.49
CA GLY A 270 10.95 -10.85 -3.58
C GLY A 270 11.51 -11.35 -4.90
N ILE A 271 10.87 -10.95 -5.99
CA ILE A 271 11.30 -11.22 -7.37
C ILE A 271 11.21 -9.94 -8.21
N ASP A 272 11.98 -9.86 -9.28
CA ASP A 272 11.90 -8.80 -10.29
C ASP A 272 12.11 -7.38 -9.73
N THR A 273 13.21 -7.13 -9.01
CA THR A 273 13.59 -5.75 -8.67
C THR A 273 14.30 -5.06 -9.84
N PRO A 274 14.10 -3.74 -10.05
CA PRO A 274 14.86 -3.00 -11.06
C PRO A 274 16.32 -2.79 -10.65
N VAL A 275 16.63 -2.61 -9.37
CA VAL A 275 17.99 -2.38 -8.85
C VAL A 275 18.25 -3.27 -7.63
N ASP A 276 17.84 -2.88 -6.43
CA ASP A 276 18.14 -3.61 -5.19
C ASP A 276 16.89 -4.33 -4.63
N GLY A 277 17.09 -5.30 -3.78
CA GLY A 277 15.98 -5.92 -3.05
C GLY A 277 15.50 -5.03 -1.91
N PHE A 278 16.42 -4.70 -1.02
CA PHE A 278 16.18 -3.84 0.15
C PHE A 278 17.24 -2.74 0.19
N GLN A 279 16.83 -1.53 0.59
CA GLN A 279 17.74 -0.41 0.80
C GLN A 279 17.55 0.22 2.17
N THR A 280 18.61 0.88 2.67
CA THR A 280 18.53 1.79 3.81
C THR A 280 19.01 3.17 3.38
N HIS A 281 18.38 4.24 3.90
CA HIS A 281 18.79 5.61 3.61
C HIS A 281 18.77 6.49 4.87
N GLU A 282 19.70 7.43 4.94
CA GLU A 282 19.74 8.47 5.96
C GLU A 282 19.21 9.80 5.37
N LEU A 283 17.98 10.17 5.71
CA LEU A 283 17.40 11.48 5.37
C LEU A 283 17.39 12.45 6.56
N VAL A 284 17.62 11.93 7.73
CA VAL A 284 17.79 12.67 8.99
C VAL A 284 18.97 12.03 9.73
N ASP A 285 19.85 12.83 10.26
CA ASP A 285 21.05 12.41 10.96
C ASP A 285 20.75 11.35 12.04
N GLY A 286 21.47 10.23 12.01
CA GLY A 286 21.29 9.08 12.90
C GLY A 286 20.06 8.19 12.60
N TRP A 287 19.40 8.37 11.45
CA TRP A 287 18.29 7.51 11.02
C TRP A 287 18.70 6.54 9.90
N GLY A 288 17.87 5.53 9.65
CA GLY A 288 18.17 4.44 8.70
C GLY A 288 19.07 3.35 9.28
N THR A 289 19.26 3.29 10.61
CA THR A 289 20.26 2.44 11.28
C THR A 289 19.65 1.53 12.36
N GLY A 290 20.45 0.56 12.83
CA GLY A 290 20.02 -0.40 13.85
C GLY A 290 19.00 -1.43 13.37
N ASN A 291 18.79 -1.53 12.05
CA ASN A 291 17.86 -2.48 11.45
C ASN A 291 18.51 -3.87 11.32
N VAL A 292 17.68 -4.91 11.37
CA VAL A 292 18.13 -6.30 11.25
C VAL A 292 17.45 -6.95 10.06
N PHE A 293 18.24 -7.44 9.09
CA PHE A 293 17.79 -8.20 7.93
C PHE A 293 18.18 -9.67 8.12
N ARG A 294 17.20 -10.58 8.13
CA ARG A 294 17.46 -12.01 8.28
C ARG A 294 16.46 -12.89 7.56
N LYS A 295 16.91 -14.06 7.10
CA LYS A 295 16.08 -15.10 6.46
C LYS A 295 15.28 -14.59 5.25
N ASN A 296 15.68 -13.49 4.61
CA ASN A 296 15.03 -13.01 3.39
C ASN A 296 15.56 -13.76 2.17
N THR A 297 14.70 -13.98 1.18
CA THR A 297 15.05 -14.62 -0.09
C THR A 297 14.76 -13.65 -1.24
N MET A 298 15.78 -13.26 -1.98
CA MET A 298 15.72 -12.26 -3.04
C MET A 298 16.11 -12.89 -4.37
N ASN A 299 15.18 -12.98 -5.31
CA ASN A 299 15.49 -13.33 -6.70
C ASN A 299 15.62 -12.04 -7.52
N LEU A 300 16.86 -11.63 -7.76
CA LEU A 300 17.19 -10.38 -8.42
C LEU A 300 17.03 -10.45 -9.95
N ARG A 301 16.95 -11.68 -10.51
CA ARG A 301 16.84 -11.94 -11.97
C ARG A 301 17.84 -11.17 -12.81
N GLY A 302 19.05 -10.99 -12.29
CA GLY A 302 20.12 -10.26 -12.99
C GLY A 302 19.99 -8.74 -12.92
N ALA A 303 19.22 -8.18 -12.00
CA ALA A 303 19.24 -6.76 -11.69
C ALA A 303 20.68 -6.27 -11.42
N SER A 304 20.95 -5.01 -11.71
CA SER A 304 22.30 -4.42 -11.57
C SER A 304 22.73 -4.23 -10.11
N GLY A 305 21.78 -4.26 -9.17
CA GLY A 305 22.00 -4.01 -7.76
C GLY A 305 22.31 -5.25 -6.93
N VAL A 306 21.95 -5.20 -5.67
CA VAL A 306 22.22 -6.26 -4.69
C VAL A 306 20.96 -6.63 -3.90
N GLY A 307 21.00 -7.76 -3.20
CA GLY A 307 19.89 -8.17 -2.35
C GLY A 307 19.57 -7.16 -1.25
N ILE A 308 20.62 -6.68 -0.55
CA ILE A 308 20.48 -5.69 0.53
C ILE A 308 21.58 -4.64 0.37
N ASN A 309 21.18 -3.41 0.09
CA ASN A 309 22.05 -2.27 -0.07
C ASN A 309 21.97 -1.39 1.20
N ASP A 310 22.84 -1.67 2.16
CA ASP A 310 23.01 -0.81 3.35
C ASP A 310 23.87 0.40 2.97
N THR A 311 23.23 1.55 2.71
CA THR A 311 23.92 2.78 2.33
C THR A 311 24.34 3.61 3.55
N VAL A 312 23.75 3.34 4.71
CA VAL A 312 23.96 4.12 5.96
C VAL A 312 25.02 3.47 6.83
N GLY A 313 25.02 2.15 6.92
CA GLY A 313 25.78 1.41 7.91
C GLY A 313 25.07 1.29 9.26
N GLY A 314 25.69 0.54 10.18
CA GLY A 314 25.10 0.29 11.50
C GLY A 314 23.89 -0.65 11.49
N ASN A 315 23.60 -1.28 10.35
CA ASN A 315 22.57 -2.30 10.19
C ASN A 315 23.20 -3.70 10.24
N ARG A 316 22.42 -4.68 10.71
CA ARG A 316 22.85 -6.07 10.76
C ARG A 316 22.22 -6.87 9.63
N ILE A 317 23.05 -7.43 8.76
CA ILE A 317 22.64 -8.30 7.64
C ILE A 317 23.16 -9.70 7.95
N THR A 318 22.29 -10.60 8.43
CA THR A 318 22.71 -11.95 8.80
C THR A 318 22.94 -12.83 7.57
N CYS A 319 23.86 -13.82 7.70
CA CYS A 319 24.26 -14.68 6.59
C CYS A 319 23.21 -15.73 6.18
N ASP A 320 22.08 -15.78 6.84
CA ASP A 320 20.92 -16.59 6.47
C ASP A 320 19.97 -15.93 5.44
N ASN A 321 20.28 -14.69 5.00
CA ASN A 321 19.65 -14.11 3.83
C ASN A 321 20.19 -14.75 2.54
N LYS A 322 19.33 -14.90 1.52
CA LYS A 322 19.69 -15.52 0.24
C LYS A 322 19.40 -14.60 -0.93
N ALA A 323 20.41 -14.30 -1.74
CA ALA A 323 20.25 -13.63 -3.03
C ALA A 323 20.49 -14.61 -4.17
N VAL A 324 19.58 -14.66 -5.12
CA VAL A 324 19.66 -15.46 -6.35
C VAL A 324 19.70 -14.53 -7.54
N GLY A 325 20.57 -14.79 -8.49
CA GLY A 325 20.74 -13.93 -9.68
C GLY A 325 21.51 -12.64 -9.43
N GLY A 326 22.18 -12.51 -8.28
CA GLY A 326 22.98 -11.34 -7.91
C GLY A 326 23.72 -11.53 -6.59
N ARG A 327 24.38 -10.49 -6.10
CA ARG A 327 25.11 -10.50 -4.82
C ARG A 327 24.16 -10.16 -3.66
N LEU A 328 24.44 -10.71 -2.46
CA LEU A 328 23.69 -10.38 -1.26
C LEU A 328 23.89 -8.92 -0.83
N THR A 329 25.14 -8.46 -0.78
CA THR A 329 25.51 -7.09 -0.41
C THR A 329 26.59 -6.55 -1.37
N LYS A 330 26.81 -5.24 -1.40
CA LYS A 330 27.82 -4.62 -2.29
C LYS A 330 29.22 -5.14 -2.04
N ASN A 331 29.59 -5.37 -0.78
CA ASN A 331 30.91 -5.86 -0.37
C ASN A 331 30.95 -7.39 -0.13
N GLY A 332 29.85 -8.12 -0.34
CA GLY A 332 29.73 -9.55 -0.10
C GLY A 332 29.72 -9.95 1.39
N ARG A 333 29.71 -9.00 2.34
CA ARG A 333 29.80 -9.27 3.76
C ARG A 333 28.40 -9.39 4.39
N CYS A 334 28.26 -10.32 5.31
CA CYS A 334 27.13 -10.49 6.21
C CYS A 334 27.65 -10.81 7.63
N SER A 335 26.81 -10.73 8.67
CA SER A 335 27.19 -10.89 10.08
C SER A 335 26.33 -11.92 10.81
#